data_8da1081ea1e38e0d213bf82e5d8ded5d
#
_entry.id   8da1081ea1e38e0d213bf82e5d8ded5d
#
_cell.length_a   1.000
_cell.length_b   1.000
_cell.length_c   1.000
_cell.angle_alpha   90.00
_cell.angle_beta   90.00
_cell.angle_gamma   90.00
#
_symmetry.space_group_name_H-M   'P 1'
#
loop_
_entity.id
_entity.type
_entity.pdbx_description
1 polymer ?
#
loop_
_entity_poly.entity_id
_entity_poly.type
_entity_poly.pdbx_seq_one_letter_code
_entity_poly.pdbx_strand_id
1 'polypeptide(L)'
;MYKRQIKYEASICAHSRAEKPACSNCINVCPTGAVISSGETVTIDPGICAGCGACAAVCPSGAIEYEPGPISWILARLGVIQKYYKGAGGKNPYLLVHDDHGRELISFSARYGDGLPSNVIPMQLDAIATFGHAEALAAHASGFEEVFLLTGPKSDTDTILGEAEIANAIFENALRVVEVNDPLELSNIFEGLAKRADKTQLSKPMGSRRQVTRVASKTLNPEKEILPLPDHAPYGAVLLDNDSCTLCLSCVSLCPSGALGENPDLPQLRFQEDACLQCGLCSNICPENAISYEKRLNLSNAALEQTILKEEEPFACIECGSLFGVKSSVERIIDKLAGKHSMFSNSDATKLIQMCDDCRINAQYHSDNNPFAGGERPRVRTTEDYLSKRKDH
;
A
#
# COMPACT_ATOMS: atom_id res chain seq x y z
N MET A 1 -14.06 15.86 -25.66
CA MET A 1 -13.10 16.41 -24.69
C MET A 1 -12.77 15.30 -23.72
N TYR A 2 -11.63 14.63 -23.86
CA TYR A 2 -11.26 13.52 -22.95
C TYR A 2 -10.75 14.13 -21.64
N LYS A 3 -11.58 14.07 -20.58
CA LYS A 3 -11.14 14.43 -19.21
C LYS A 3 -10.37 13.28 -18.59
N ARG A 4 -9.13 13.08 -18.98
CA ARG A 4 -8.19 12.27 -18.18
C ARG A 4 -7.60 13.17 -17.11
N GLN A 5 -8.19 13.19 -15.94
CA GLN A 5 -7.64 13.87 -14.76
C GLN A 5 -6.83 12.93 -13.87
N ILE A 6 -6.93 11.63 -14.15
CA ILE A 6 -6.28 10.58 -13.37
C ILE A 6 -5.31 9.81 -14.25
N LYS A 7 -4.05 9.77 -13.81
CA LYS A 7 -3.02 8.88 -14.34
C LYS A 7 -3.00 7.61 -13.50
N TYR A 8 -2.93 6.47 -14.16
CA TYR A 8 -2.92 5.16 -13.49
C TYR A 8 -1.76 4.30 -13.99
N GLU A 9 -0.97 3.79 -13.05
CA GLU A 9 0.17 2.88 -13.28
C GLU A 9 -0.17 1.50 -12.71
N ALA A 10 -0.57 0.59 -13.59
CA ALA A 10 -1.05 -0.74 -13.20
C ALA A 10 0.04 -1.62 -12.55
N SER A 11 1.30 -1.44 -12.92
CA SER A 11 2.42 -2.28 -12.47
C SER A 11 2.67 -2.21 -10.97
N ILE A 12 2.35 -1.08 -10.33
CA ILE A 12 2.50 -0.87 -8.89
C ILE A 12 1.17 -0.94 -8.11
N CYS A 13 0.08 -1.31 -8.80
CA CYS A 13 -1.22 -1.46 -8.15
C CYS A 13 -1.23 -2.70 -7.24
N ALA A 14 -1.76 -2.54 -6.02
CA ALA A 14 -1.86 -3.60 -5.02
C ALA A 14 -3.29 -4.14 -4.85
N HIS A 15 -4.12 -4.09 -5.91
CA HIS A 15 -5.54 -4.41 -5.82
C HIS A 15 -5.81 -5.89 -5.54
N SER A 16 -5.18 -6.78 -6.30
CA SER A 16 -5.37 -8.23 -6.19
C SER A 16 -4.15 -8.97 -6.74
N ARG A 17 -3.91 -10.18 -6.27
CA ARG A 17 -2.93 -11.14 -6.82
C ARG A 17 -3.45 -12.54 -6.62
N ALA A 18 -3.25 -13.43 -7.61
CA ALA A 18 -3.65 -14.84 -7.56
C ALA A 18 -5.14 -15.01 -7.13
N GLU A 19 -6.03 -14.19 -7.69
CA GLU A 19 -7.48 -14.16 -7.39
C GLU A 19 -7.83 -13.83 -5.92
N LYS A 20 -6.85 -13.39 -5.12
CA LYS A 20 -7.06 -12.96 -3.74
C LYS A 20 -7.17 -11.43 -3.66
N PRO A 21 -8.24 -10.92 -3.04
CA PRO A 21 -8.43 -9.47 -2.88
C PRO A 21 -7.38 -8.90 -1.92
N ALA A 22 -6.98 -7.66 -2.21
CA ALA A 22 -6.09 -6.90 -1.36
C ALA A 22 -6.59 -5.44 -1.22
N CYS A 23 -5.87 -4.46 -1.77
CA CYS A 23 -6.25 -3.05 -1.64
C CYS A 23 -7.52 -2.71 -2.45
N SER A 24 -8.49 -2.08 -1.82
CA SER A 24 -9.72 -1.57 -2.46
C SER A 24 -9.98 -0.08 -2.21
N ASN A 25 -9.00 0.65 -1.64
CA ASN A 25 -9.19 2.03 -1.19
C ASN A 25 -9.80 2.94 -2.26
N CYS A 26 -9.23 2.94 -3.47
CA CYS A 26 -9.71 3.79 -4.57
C CYS A 26 -11.11 3.43 -5.08
N ILE A 27 -11.51 2.16 -4.95
CA ILE A 27 -12.88 1.70 -5.29
C ILE A 27 -13.85 2.22 -4.24
N ASN A 28 -13.49 2.06 -2.95
CA ASN A 28 -14.37 2.39 -1.83
C ASN A 28 -14.67 3.89 -1.72
N VAL A 29 -13.72 4.75 -2.09
CA VAL A 29 -13.88 6.21 -2.03
C VAL A 29 -14.43 6.83 -3.31
N CYS A 30 -14.68 6.07 -4.37
CA CYS A 30 -15.14 6.65 -5.62
C CYS A 30 -16.64 6.97 -5.58
N PRO A 31 -17.05 8.26 -5.50
CA PRO A 31 -18.45 8.63 -5.31
C PRO A 31 -19.32 8.32 -6.54
N THR A 32 -18.70 8.19 -7.71
CA THR A 32 -19.42 7.91 -8.97
C THR A 32 -19.33 6.45 -9.40
N GLY A 33 -18.57 5.60 -8.69
CA GLY A 33 -18.30 4.22 -9.09
C GLY A 33 -17.48 4.10 -10.39
N ALA A 34 -16.74 5.15 -10.77
CA ALA A 34 -15.90 5.14 -11.96
C ALA A 34 -14.68 4.20 -11.83
N VAL A 35 -14.27 3.86 -10.60
CA VAL A 35 -13.17 2.94 -10.33
C VAL A 35 -13.75 1.56 -10.03
N ILE A 36 -13.43 0.58 -10.87
CA ILE A 36 -13.94 -0.78 -10.73
C ILE A 36 -12.80 -1.80 -10.77
N SER A 37 -13.00 -2.96 -10.14
CA SER A 37 -12.08 -4.09 -10.19
C SER A 37 -11.97 -4.65 -11.61
N SER A 38 -10.75 -4.96 -12.05
CA SER A 38 -10.45 -5.60 -13.34
C SER A 38 -9.33 -6.62 -13.17
N GLY A 39 -9.66 -7.79 -12.61
CA GLY A 39 -8.68 -8.82 -12.31
C GLY A 39 -7.69 -8.39 -11.22
N GLU A 40 -6.41 -8.39 -11.52
CA GLU A 40 -5.36 -8.01 -10.55
C GLU A 40 -5.20 -6.50 -10.37
N THR A 41 -5.87 -5.69 -11.18
CA THR A 41 -5.78 -4.25 -11.20
C THR A 41 -7.16 -3.61 -11.15
N VAL A 42 -7.23 -2.28 -11.23
CA VAL A 42 -8.48 -1.54 -11.37
C VAL A 42 -8.55 -0.89 -12.74
N THR A 43 -9.77 -0.61 -13.20
CA THR A 43 -10.00 0.27 -14.35
C THR A 43 -10.74 1.51 -13.91
N ILE A 44 -10.51 2.62 -14.62
CA ILE A 44 -11.12 3.91 -14.33
C ILE A 44 -11.86 4.36 -15.59
N ASP A 45 -13.19 4.47 -15.50
CA ASP A 45 -14.01 4.96 -16.61
C ASP A 45 -13.96 6.50 -16.69
N PRO A 46 -13.34 7.08 -17.73
CA PRO A 46 -13.23 8.53 -17.87
C PRO A 46 -14.55 9.23 -18.16
N GLY A 47 -15.57 8.48 -18.61
CA GLY A 47 -16.91 9.01 -18.88
C GLY A 47 -17.74 9.22 -17.61
N ILE A 48 -17.48 8.43 -16.58
CA ILE A 48 -18.17 8.46 -15.28
C ILE A 48 -17.36 9.24 -14.24
N CYS A 49 -16.04 9.31 -14.41
CA CYS A 49 -15.13 9.95 -13.46
C CYS A 49 -15.46 11.44 -13.26
N ALA A 50 -15.78 11.83 -12.03
CA ALA A 50 -16.04 13.24 -11.68
C ALA A 50 -14.75 14.07 -11.56
N GLY A 51 -13.56 13.46 -11.50
CA GLY A 51 -12.29 14.16 -11.35
C GLY A 51 -12.08 14.77 -9.96
N CYS A 52 -12.67 14.21 -8.90
CA CYS A 52 -12.57 14.71 -7.53
C CYS A 52 -11.20 14.45 -6.88
N GLY A 53 -10.40 13.51 -7.42
CA GLY A 53 -9.07 13.20 -6.93
C GLY A 53 -8.98 12.34 -5.66
N ALA A 54 -10.09 11.99 -5.01
CA ALA A 54 -10.11 11.19 -3.78
C ALA A 54 -9.33 9.86 -3.91
N CYS A 55 -9.47 9.16 -5.04
CA CYS A 55 -8.74 7.92 -5.32
C CYS A 55 -7.21 8.09 -5.34
N ALA A 56 -6.71 9.28 -5.71
CA ALA A 56 -5.27 9.59 -5.69
C ALA A 56 -4.78 9.86 -4.26
N ALA A 57 -5.60 10.49 -3.41
CA ALA A 57 -5.26 10.74 -2.01
C ALA A 57 -5.05 9.44 -1.24
N VAL A 58 -5.96 8.48 -1.38
CA VAL A 58 -5.95 7.22 -0.62
C VAL A 58 -5.11 6.11 -1.23
N CYS A 59 -4.45 6.32 -2.37
CA CYS A 59 -3.66 5.28 -3.03
C CYS A 59 -2.33 5.02 -2.31
N PRO A 60 -2.14 3.88 -1.61
CA PRO A 60 -0.97 3.65 -0.78
C PRO A 60 0.29 3.38 -1.60
N SER A 61 0.15 2.85 -2.81
CA SER A 61 1.28 2.56 -3.71
C SER A 61 1.64 3.73 -4.63
N GLY A 62 0.78 4.76 -4.73
CA GLY A 62 0.93 5.83 -5.71
C GLY A 62 0.59 5.40 -7.15
N ALA A 63 -0.08 4.26 -7.34
CA ALA A 63 -0.53 3.80 -8.65
C ALA A 63 -1.52 4.78 -9.31
N ILE A 64 -2.24 5.55 -8.52
CA ILE A 64 -3.16 6.59 -9.00
C ILE A 64 -2.60 7.95 -8.64
N GLU A 65 -2.47 8.82 -9.65
CA GLU A 65 -2.02 10.19 -9.51
C GLU A 65 -3.04 11.15 -10.15
N TYR A 66 -3.25 12.32 -9.53
CA TYR A 66 -4.07 13.39 -10.07
C TYR A 66 -3.21 14.30 -10.96
N GLU A 67 -3.39 14.24 -12.28
CA GLU A 67 -2.52 14.93 -13.25
C GLU A 67 -2.55 16.46 -13.15
N PRO A 68 -3.71 17.15 -12.94
CA PRO A 68 -3.75 18.60 -12.88
C PRO A 68 -3.01 19.19 -11.68
N GLY A 69 -2.80 18.41 -10.63
CA GLY A 69 -2.10 18.82 -9.39
C GLY A 69 -1.40 17.67 -8.72
N PRO A 70 -0.31 17.12 -9.31
CA PRO A 70 0.45 16.06 -8.68
C PRO A 70 1.11 16.55 -7.39
N ILE A 71 1.39 15.63 -6.47
CA ILE A 71 1.99 15.99 -5.17
C ILE A 71 3.27 16.82 -5.33
N SER A 72 4.11 16.51 -6.32
CA SER A 72 5.34 17.25 -6.58
C SER A 72 5.10 18.74 -6.88
N TRP A 73 4.01 19.05 -7.59
CA TRP A 73 3.61 20.42 -7.88
C TRP A 73 3.10 21.13 -6.60
N ILE A 74 2.30 20.45 -5.78
CA ILE A 74 1.80 20.98 -4.51
C ILE A 74 2.99 21.32 -3.59
N LEU A 75 3.94 20.40 -3.43
CA LEU A 75 5.13 20.58 -2.60
C LEU A 75 6.01 21.73 -3.09
N ALA A 76 6.21 21.84 -4.41
CA ALA A 76 6.96 22.96 -5.00
C ALA A 76 6.27 24.30 -4.68
N ARG A 77 4.94 24.35 -4.81
CA ARG A 77 4.14 25.55 -4.52
C ARG A 77 4.23 25.94 -3.05
N LEU A 78 4.11 24.98 -2.11
CA LEU A 78 4.30 25.23 -0.67
C LEU A 78 5.68 25.82 -0.39
N GLY A 79 6.74 25.27 -0.99
CA GLY A 79 8.11 25.75 -0.84
C GLY A 79 8.31 27.19 -1.37
N VAL A 80 7.69 27.51 -2.51
CA VAL A 80 7.72 28.86 -3.10
C VAL A 80 6.98 29.85 -2.21
N ILE A 81 5.76 29.54 -1.80
CA ILE A 81 4.95 30.40 -0.91
C ILE A 81 5.74 30.72 0.36
N GLN A 82 6.26 29.69 1.03
CA GLN A 82 7.00 29.86 2.28
C GLN A 82 8.27 30.69 2.13
N LYS A 83 9.01 30.48 1.05
CA LYS A 83 10.24 31.26 0.76
C LYS A 83 9.94 32.76 0.61
N TYR A 84 8.95 33.09 -0.21
CA TYR A 84 8.64 34.49 -0.52
C TYR A 84 7.91 35.18 0.62
N TYR A 85 7.00 34.48 1.34
CA TYR A 85 6.34 35.03 2.50
C TYR A 85 7.34 35.40 3.60
N LYS A 86 8.27 34.51 3.96
CA LYS A 86 9.35 34.81 4.91
C LYS A 86 10.30 35.88 4.41
N GLY A 87 10.66 35.87 3.12
CA GLY A 87 11.51 36.88 2.51
C GLY A 87 10.92 38.29 2.55
N ALA A 88 9.60 38.41 2.54
CA ALA A 88 8.86 39.67 2.74
C ALA A 88 8.69 40.05 4.23
N GLY A 89 9.25 39.29 5.17
CA GLY A 89 9.14 39.57 6.60
C GLY A 89 7.87 39.00 7.27
N GLY A 90 7.12 38.16 6.56
CA GLY A 90 5.93 37.47 7.05
C GLY A 90 6.24 36.52 8.22
N LYS A 91 5.36 36.48 9.20
CA LYS A 91 5.46 35.65 10.40
C LYS A 91 4.20 34.81 10.58
N ASN A 92 4.37 33.61 11.16
CA ASN A 92 3.27 32.68 11.52
C ASN A 92 2.29 32.45 10.35
N PRO A 93 2.74 31.92 9.21
CA PRO A 93 1.88 31.71 8.05
C PRO A 93 0.86 30.59 8.32
N TYR A 94 -0.40 30.84 8.00
CA TYR A 94 -1.47 29.87 7.95
C TYR A 94 -1.76 29.54 6.49
N LEU A 95 -1.95 28.27 6.18
CA LEU A 95 -2.33 27.82 4.85
C LEU A 95 -3.83 27.57 4.79
N LEU A 96 -4.54 28.23 3.87
CA LEU A 96 -5.94 27.97 3.57
C LEU A 96 -6.06 27.33 2.20
N VAL A 97 -6.23 26.01 2.17
CA VAL A 97 -6.46 25.25 0.94
C VAL A 97 -7.94 25.29 0.58
N HIS A 98 -8.26 25.59 -0.67
CA HIS A 98 -9.65 25.76 -1.12
C HIS A 98 -9.80 25.43 -2.61
N ASP A 99 -11.03 25.20 -3.04
CA ASP A 99 -11.43 25.06 -4.45
C ASP A 99 -12.10 26.34 -5.01
N ASP A 100 -12.85 26.22 -6.10
CA ASP A 100 -13.60 27.34 -6.68
C ASP A 100 -14.66 27.89 -5.74
N HIS A 101 -15.33 27.05 -4.94
CA HIS A 101 -16.30 27.51 -3.95
C HIS A 101 -15.63 28.40 -2.89
N GLY A 102 -14.50 27.91 -2.34
CA GLY A 102 -13.72 28.68 -1.38
C GLY A 102 -13.16 29.99 -1.98
N ARG A 103 -12.78 30.00 -3.27
CA ARG A 103 -12.36 31.22 -3.97
C ARG A 103 -13.48 32.27 -4.00
N GLU A 104 -14.71 31.86 -4.25
CA GLU A 104 -15.87 32.78 -4.23
C GLU A 104 -16.12 33.34 -2.83
N LEU A 105 -16.10 32.48 -1.79
CA LEU A 105 -16.24 32.89 -0.40
C LEU A 105 -15.17 33.90 0.02
N ILE A 106 -13.90 33.65 -0.31
CA ILE A 106 -12.79 34.56 -0.02
C ILE A 106 -12.99 35.91 -0.73
N SER A 107 -13.45 35.88 -2.01
CA SER A 107 -13.70 37.09 -2.78
C SER A 107 -14.83 37.91 -2.20
N PHE A 108 -15.92 37.28 -1.73
CA PHE A 108 -17.05 37.97 -1.10
C PHE A 108 -16.67 38.49 0.31
N SER A 109 -15.94 37.70 1.09
CA SER A 109 -15.42 38.14 2.40
C SER A 109 -14.53 39.39 2.27
N ALA A 110 -13.65 39.43 1.28
CA ALA A 110 -12.79 40.57 1.01
C ALA A 110 -13.56 41.84 0.53
N ARG A 111 -14.72 41.64 -0.13
CA ARG A 111 -15.54 42.73 -0.67
C ARG A 111 -16.53 43.31 0.35
N TYR A 112 -17.12 42.44 1.18
CA TYR A 112 -18.26 42.79 2.02
C TYR A 112 -18.01 42.57 3.51
N GLY A 113 -16.88 41.97 3.89
CA GLY A 113 -16.46 41.71 5.27
C GLY A 113 -15.01 42.13 5.51
N ASP A 114 -14.37 41.53 6.51
CA ASP A 114 -13.00 41.85 6.94
C ASP A 114 -11.91 41.18 6.06
N GLY A 115 -12.30 40.24 5.18
CA GLY A 115 -11.39 39.46 4.37
C GLY A 115 -10.57 38.48 5.18
N LEU A 116 -9.44 38.00 4.60
CA LEU A 116 -8.54 37.09 5.30
C LEU A 116 -7.49 37.91 6.12
N PRO A 117 -7.13 37.42 7.31
CA PRO A 117 -5.97 37.94 8.03
C PRO A 117 -4.70 37.89 7.19
N SER A 118 -3.80 38.87 7.39
CA SER A 118 -2.59 39.03 6.56
C SER A 118 -1.62 37.86 6.60
N ASN A 119 -1.70 36.99 7.58
CA ASN A 119 -0.91 35.77 7.71
C ASN A 119 -1.61 34.50 7.19
N VAL A 120 -2.85 34.60 6.71
CA VAL A 120 -3.58 33.50 6.05
C VAL A 120 -3.32 33.56 4.56
N ILE A 121 -2.71 32.52 4.04
CA ILE A 121 -2.30 32.41 2.64
C ILE A 121 -3.23 31.45 1.93
N PRO A 122 -4.11 31.92 1.04
CA PRO A 122 -4.99 31.04 0.27
C PRO A 122 -4.21 30.29 -0.81
N MET A 123 -4.51 28.99 -0.95
CA MET A 123 -3.99 28.14 -2.00
C MET A 123 -5.13 27.38 -2.68
N GLN A 124 -5.46 27.79 -3.89
CA GLN A 124 -6.48 27.12 -4.68
C GLN A 124 -5.96 25.82 -5.29
N LEU A 125 -6.78 24.77 -5.21
CA LEU A 125 -6.63 23.49 -5.92
C LEU A 125 -7.90 23.22 -6.72
N ASP A 126 -7.75 22.54 -7.86
CA ASP A 126 -8.90 22.13 -8.68
C ASP A 126 -9.74 21.04 -8.00
N ALA A 127 -9.07 20.19 -7.19
CA ALA A 127 -9.69 19.09 -6.44
C ALA A 127 -9.10 19.03 -5.03
N ILE A 128 -9.82 19.56 -4.04
CA ILE A 128 -9.33 19.63 -2.64
C ILE A 128 -9.16 18.27 -2.00
N ALA A 129 -9.91 17.24 -2.42
CA ALA A 129 -9.76 15.88 -1.91
C ALA A 129 -8.40 15.24 -2.26
N THR A 130 -7.60 15.86 -3.13
CA THR A 130 -6.21 15.44 -3.37
C THR A 130 -5.26 15.87 -2.27
N PHE A 131 -5.64 16.85 -1.44
CA PHE A 131 -4.83 17.38 -0.35
C PHE A 131 -5.10 16.57 0.91
N GLY A 132 -4.26 15.58 1.16
CA GLY A 132 -4.39 14.66 2.28
C GLY A 132 -3.32 14.87 3.36
N HIS A 133 -3.11 13.81 4.14
CA HIS A 133 -2.17 13.80 5.26
C HIS A 133 -0.73 14.14 4.84
N ALA A 134 -0.27 13.67 3.70
CA ALA A 134 1.10 13.90 3.23
C ALA A 134 1.37 15.39 2.95
N GLU A 135 0.44 16.06 2.26
CA GLU A 135 0.53 17.47 1.92
C GLU A 135 0.41 18.37 3.16
N ALA A 136 -0.50 18.04 4.09
CA ALA A 136 -0.68 18.77 5.34
C ALA A 136 0.58 18.70 6.21
N LEU A 137 1.14 17.51 6.41
CA LEU A 137 2.38 17.32 7.15
C LEU A 137 3.57 18.03 6.48
N ALA A 138 3.65 17.99 5.14
CA ALA A 138 4.68 18.71 4.40
C ALA A 138 4.56 20.22 4.56
N ALA A 139 3.35 20.78 4.58
CA ALA A 139 3.14 22.20 4.85
C ALA A 139 3.68 22.58 6.23
N HIS A 140 3.34 21.81 7.27
CA HIS A 140 3.88 22.04 8.62
C HIS A 140 5.41 21.90 8.69
N ALA A 141 5.97 20.86 8.07
CA ALA A 141 7.42 20.64 8.01
C ALA A 141 8.14 21.77 7.25
N SER A 142 7.46 22.39 6.29
CA SER A 142 7.98 23.58 5.56
C SER A 142 7.87 24.88 6.34
N GLY A 143 7.11 24.91 7.46
CA GLY A 143 7.02 26.04 8.38
C GLY A 143 5.70 26.79 8.37
N PHE A 144 4.61 26.23 7.85
CA PHE A 144 3.27 26.72 8.13
C PHE A 144 2.87 26.37 9.56
N GLU A 145 2.19 27.30 10.24
CA GLU A 145 1.74 27.12 11.63
C GLU A 145 0.47 26.26 11.70
N GLU A 146 -0.51 26.58 10.86
CA GLU A 146 -1.78 25.89 10.77
C GLU A 146 -2.12 25.64 9.31
N VAL A 147 -2.85 24.54 9.06
CA VAL A 147 -3.33 24.15 7.72
C VAL A 147 -4.83 23.93 7.79
N PHE A 148 -5.55 24.69 7.00
CA PHE A 148 -7.00 24.61 6.88
C PHE A 148 -7.39 24.11 5.51
N LEU A 149 -8.39 23.25 5.44
CA LEU A 149 -9.02 22.79 4.21
C LEU A 149 -10.48 23.27 4.21
N LEU A 150 -10.78 24.24 3.35
CA LEU A 150 -12.11 24.81 3.22
C LEU A 150 -12.95 23.96 2.27
N THR A 151 -13.91 23.26 2.83
CA THR A 151 -14.83 22.41 2.06
C THR A 151 -16.08 23.18 1.64
N GLY A 152 -16.69 22.73 0.55
CA GLY A 152 -17.96 23.26 0.06
C GLY A 152 -19.03 22.17 0.01
N PRO A 153 -20.29 22.52 -0.35
CA PRO A 153 -21.43 21.61 -0.34
C PRO A 153 -21.30 20.38 -1.26
N LYS A 154 -20.31 20.40 -2.18
CA LYS A 154 -20.05 19.30 -3.14
C LYS A 154 -18.78 18.55 -2.82
N SER A 155 -18.10 18.86 -1.74
CA SER A 155 -16.87 18.19 -1.34
C SER A 155 -17.14 16.78 -0.86
N ASP A 156 -16.27 15.84 -1.21
CA ASP A 156 -16.23 14.49 -0.61
C ASP A 156 -15.65 14.58 0.80
N THR A 157 -16.52 14.79 1.77
CA THR A 157 -16.13 15.01 3.15
C THR A 157 -15.57 13.76 3.82
N ASP A 158 -16.05 12.57 3.47
CA ASP A 158 -15.63 11.32 4.12
C ASP A 158 -14.14 11.03 3.85
N THR A 159 -13.71 11.13 2.59
CA THR A 159 -12.30 10.97 2.23
C THR A 159 -11.42 12.05 2.89
N ILE A 160 -11.88 13.31 2.87
CA ILE A 160 -11.14 14.43 3.45
C ILE A 160 -10.99 14.25 4.96
N LEU A 161 -12.05 13.86 5.67
CA LEU A 161 -12.01 13.63 7.12
C LEU A 161 -11.13 12.44 7.49
N GLY A 162 -11.16 11.36 6.71
CA GLY A 162 -10.25 10.22 6.90
C GLY A 162 -8.77 10.61 6.73
N GLU A 163 -8.44 11.41 5.72
CA GLU A 163 -7.08 11.93 5.53
C GLU A 163 -6.66 12.89 6.66
N ALA A 164 -7.60 13.72 7.16
CA ALA A 164 -7.36 14.60 8.29
C ALA A 164 -7.15 13.82 9.60
N GLU A 165 -7.87 12.72 9.81
CA GLU A 165 -7.67 11.83 10.95
C GLU A 165 -6.25 11.24 10.97
N ILE A 166 -5.76 10.74 9.83
CA ILE A 166 -4.39 10.25 9.70
C ILE A 166 -3.38 11.38 10.00
N ALA A 167 -3.57 12.56 9.40
CA ALA A 167 -2.69 13.71 9.62
C ALA A 167 -2.62 14.09 11.10
N ASN A 168 -3.77 14.18 11.77
CA ASN A 168 -3.92 14.59 13.15
C ASN A 168 -3.41 13.54 14.15
N ALA A 169 -3.46 12.25 13.80
CA ALA A 169 -2.83 11.18 14.57
C ALA A 169 -1.29 11.29 14.55
N ILE A 170 -0.71 11.76 13.44
CA ILE A 170 0.74 11.94 13.29
C ILE A 170 1.21 13.23 13.98
N PHE A 171 0.51 14.34 13.76
CA PHE A 171 0.85 15.64 14.31
C PHE A 171 -0.43 16.38 14.71
N GLU A 172 -0.52 16.79 15.97
CA GLU A 172 -1.71 17.41 16.55
C GLU A 172 -2.18 18.62 15.74
N ASN A 173 -3.45 18.65 15.36
CA ASN A 173 -4.06 19.66 14.50
C ASN A 173 -3.29 19.89 13.19
N ALA A 174 -2.82 18.81 12.56
CA ALA A 174 -2.09 18.88 11.29
C ALA A 174 -2.98 19.37 10.14
N LEU A 175 -4.26 19.00 10.15
CA LEU A 175 -5.22 19.40 9.14
C LEU A 175 -6.58 19.71 9.78
N ARG A 176 -7.01 20.94 9.67
CA ARG A 176 -8.33 21.39 10.12
C ARG A 176 -9.28 21.50 8.93
N VAL A 177 -10.26 20.64 8.90
CA VAL A 177 -11.33 20.71 7.90
C VAL A 177 -12.39 21.68 8.39
N VAL A 178 -12.70 22.66 7.57
CA VAL A 178 -13.65 23.73 7.90
C VAL A 178 -14.69 23.86 6.81
N GLU A 179 -15.94 23.95 7.19
CA GLU A 179 -17.06 24.22 6.30
C GLU A 179 -17.66 25.58 6.67
N VAL A 180 -17.70 26.49 5.70
CA VAL A 180 -18.28 27.82 5.84
C VAL A 180 -19.10 28.09 4.60
N ASN A 181 -20.31 28.57 4.82
CA ASN A 181 -21.25 28.94 3.75
C ASN A 181 -21.50 30.44 3.71
N ASP A 182 -21.25 31.16 4.81
CA ASP A 182 -21.36 32.61 4.86
C ASP A 182 -19.97 33.27 4.77
N PRO A 183 -19.74 34.08 3.71
CA PRO A 183 -18.48 34.83 3.56
C PRO A 183 -18.08 35.70 4.75
N LEU A 184 -19.05 36.17 5.52
CA LEU A 184 -18.83 37.06 6.69
C LEU A 184 -18.29 36.29 7.91
N GLU A 185 -18.53 34.98 7.96
CA GLU A 185 -18.01 34.11 9.02
C GLU A 185 -16.59 33.59 8.76
N LEU A 186 -16.08 33.80 7.55
CA LEU A 186 -14.79 33.21 7.14
C LEU A 186 -13.61 33.72 8.00
N SER A 187 -13.64 35.00 8.41
CA SER A 187 -12.59 35.58 9.25
C SER A 187 -12.58 35.00 10.67
N ASN A 188 -13.74 34.59 11.20
CA ASN A 188 -13.89 34.07 12.56
C ASN A 188 -13.12 32.75 12.76
N ILE A 189 -12.90 31.98 11.69
CA ILE A 189 -12.12 30.71 11.75
C ILE A 189 -10.70 30.94 12.26
N PHE A 190 -10.12 32.10 11.97
CA PHE A 190 -8.73 32.42 12.26
C PHE A 190 -8.54 33.21 13.55
N GLU A 191 -9.64 33.48 14.26
CA GLU A 191 -9.58 34.19 15.56
C GLU A 191 -9.11 33.25 16.68
N GLY A 192 -8.36 33.79 17.60
CA GLY A 192 -7.94 33.08 18.82
C GLY A 192 -6.97 31.91 18.61
N LEU A 193 -6.40 31.75 17.42
CA LEU A 193 -5.42 30.71 17.18
C LEU A 193 -4.14 30.94 17.98
N ALA A 194 -3.75 29.96 18.77
CA ALA A 194 -2.52 29.99 19.54
C ALA A 194 -1.30 29.94 18.61
N LYS A 195 -0.30 30.76 18.87
CA LYS A 195 1.01 30.63 18.21
C LYS A 195 1.67 29.37 18.68
N ARG A 196 2.09 28.54 17.74
CA ARG A 196 2.96 27.41 18.06
C ARG A 196 4.37 27.90 18.37
N ALA A 197 5.09 27.18 19.21
CA ALA A 197 6.49 27.47 19.49
C ALA A 197 7.30 27.47 18.18
N ASP A 198 8.30 28.35 18.08
CA ASP A 198 9.18 28.42 16.93
C ASP A 198 9.75 27.02 16.60
N LYS A 199 9.49 26.54 15.40
CA LYS A 199 10.02 25.27 14.94
C LYS A 199 11.52 25.39 14.74
N THR A 200 12.27 24.61 15.49
CA THR A 200 13.74 24.61 15.43
C THR A 200 14.28 23.97 14.17
N GLN A 201 13.51 23.06 13.57
CA GLN A 201 13.90 22.34 12.36
C GLN A 201 12.79 22.41 11.31
N LEU A 202 13.18 22.81 10.11
CA LEU A 202 12.32 22.81 8.93
C LEU A 202 12.88 21.84 7.90
N SER A 203 12.00 21.20 7.15
CA SER A 203 12.39 20.35 6.03
C SER A 203 11.55 20.68 4.79
N LYS A 204 12.05 20.26 3.62
CA LYS A 204 11.33 20.32 2.37
C LYS A 204 11.13 18.88 1.87
N PRO A 205 10.09 18.19 2.36
CA PRO A 205 9.83 16.83 1.94
C PRO A 205 9.63 16.76 0.42
N MET A 206 10.19 15.72 -0.20
CA MET A 206 10.10 15.47 -1.65
C MET A 206 9.92 13.98 -1.89
N GLY A 207 9.42 13.61 -3.06
CA GLY A 207 9.23 12.23 -3.47
C GLY A 207 7.76 11.79 -3.47
N SER A 208 7.52 10.50 -3.30
CA SER A 208 6.17 9.93 -3.21
C SER A 208 5.46 10.36 -1.92
N ARG A 209 4.12 10.23 -1.87
CA ARG A 209 3.35 10.53 -0.66
C ARG A 209 3.90 9.84 0.59
N ARG A 210 4.28 8.57 0.50
CA ARG A 210 4.89 7.82 1.61
C ARG A 210 6.20 8.43 2.08
N GLN A 211 7.11 8.75 1.15
CA GLN A 211 8.38 9.39 1.48
C GLN A 211 8.17 10.77 2.11
N VAL A 212 7.26 11.56 1.54
CA VAL A 212 6.87 12.88 2.07
C VAL A 212 6.32 12.74 3.49
N THR A 213 5.38 11.83 3.71
CA THR A 213 4.81 11.57 5.04
C THR A 213 5.90 11.21 6.04
N ARG A 214 6.80 10.29 5.71
CA ARG A 214 7.87 9.86 6.59
C ARG A 214 8.81 11.02 6.96
N VAL A 215 9.30 11.77 5.96
CA VAL A 215 10.25 12.87 6.18
C VAL A 215 9.60 13.99 6.99
N ALA A 216 8.37 14.37 6.64
CA ALA A 216 7.63 15.38 7.38
C ALA A 216 7.36 14.94 8.83
N SER A 217 6.88 13.73 9.04
CA SER A 217 6.58 13.18 10.36
C SER A 217 7.82 13.13 11.25
N LYS A 218 8.98 12.73 10.72
CA LYS A 218 10.24 12.70 11.46
C LYS A 218 10.70 14.11 11.85
N THR A 219 10.51 15.09 10.95
CA THR A 219 10.82 16.50 11.23
C THR A 219 9.92 17.07 12.33
N LEU A 220 8.63 16.71 12.32
CA LEU A 220 7.63 17.22 13.27
C LEU A 220 7.65 16.50 14.62
N ASN A 221 8.16 15.25 14.67
CA ASN A 221 8.22 14.41 15.86
C ASN A 221 9.66 13.85 16.05
N PRO A 222 10.66 14.67 16.32
CA PRO A 222 12.06 14.22 16.37
C PRO A 222 12.32 13.20 17.49
N GLU A 223 11.54 13.26 18.58
CA GLU A 223 11.71 12.40 19.77
C GLU A 223 10.86 11.14 19.74
N LYS A 224 9.92 11.00 18.78
CA LYS A 224 9.01 9.85 18.70
C LYS A 224 9.51 8.87 17.64
N GLU A 225 9.51 7.60 17.98
CA GLU A 225 9.86 6.54 17.04
C GLU A 225 8.62 5.85 16.46
N ILE A 226 7.57 5.68 17.25
CA ILE A 226 6.34 4.98 16.82
C ILE A 226 5.15 5.88 17.12
N LEU A 227 4.29 6.04 16.13
CA LEU A 227 3.04 6.80 16.20
C LEU A 227 1.88 5.86 15.90
N PRO A 228 0.91 5.68 16.81
CA PRO A 228 -0.29 4.90 16.53
C PRO A 228 -1.15 5.61 15.49
N LEU A 229 -1.79 4.85 14.61
CA LEU A 229 -2.60 5.36 13.52
C LEU A 229 -4.00 4.74 13.52
N PRO A 230 -5.00 5.40 12.90
CA PRO A 230 -6.32 4.85 12.72
C PRO A 230 -6.31 3.63 11.77
N ASP A 231 -7.35 2.80 11.86
CA ASP A 231 -7.43 1.49 11.16
C ASP A 231 -7.34 1.59 9.63
N HIS A 232 -7.79 2.69 9.06
CA HIS A 232 -7.75 2.92 7.61
C HIS A 232 -6.41 3.44 7.10
N ALA A 233 -5.45 3.73 7.99
CA ALA A 233 -4.14 4.25 7.59
C ALA A 233 -3.35 3.23 6.75
N PRO A 234 -2.64 3.68 5.69
CA PRO A 234 -1.87 2.81 4.81
C PRO A 234 -0.47 2.49 5.34
N TYR A 235 -0.24 2.64 6.64
CA TYR A 235 1.03 2.40 7.33
C TYR A 235 0.83 1.43 8.47
N GLY A 236 1.82 0.57 8.74
CA GLY A 236 1.76 -0.34 9.87
C GLY A 236 2.72 -1.52 9.77
N ALA A 237 2.80 -2.26 10.86
CA ALA A 237 3.58 -3.48 10.95
C ALA A 237 2.77 -4.70 10.51
N VAL A 238 3.50 -5.71 10.07
CA VAL A 238 3.05 -7.10 9.97
C VAL A 238 3.50 -7.81 11.24
N LEU A 239 2.56 -8.43 11.94
CA LEU A 239 2.81 -9.26 13.09
C LEU A 239 2.68 -10.73 12.71
N LEU A 240 3.66 -11.54 13.07
CA LEU A 240 3.73 -12.95 12.74
C LEU A 240 3.52 -13.81 13.98
N ASP A 241 2.57 -14.74 13.89
CA ASP A 241 2.49 -15.87 14.83
C ASP A 241 3.52 -16.92 14.40
N ASN A 242 4.63 -16.96 15.15
CA ASN A 242 5.76 -17.84 14.85
C ASN A 242 5.42 -19.33 14.99
N ASP A 243 4.48 -19.69 15.85
CA ASP A 243 4.10 -21.10 16.08
C ASP A 243 3.25 -21.63 14.93
N SER A 244 2.38 -20.80 14.38
CA SER A 244 1.53 -21.16 13.24
C SER A 244 2.23 -21.07 11.90
N CYS A 245 3.23 -20.19 11.75
CA CYS A 245 3.93 -19.97 10.49
C CYS A 245 4.81 -21.15 10.11
N THR A 246 4.65 -21.67 8.89
CA THR A 246 5.44 -22.79 8.32
C THR A 246 6.53 -22.32 7.34
N LEU A 247 6.82 -21.01 7.26
CA LEU A 247 7.77 -20.44 6.29
C LEU A 247 7.51 -20.89 4.83
N CYS A 248 6.25 -21.05 4.42
CA CYS A 248 5.89 -21.41 3.06
C CYS A 248 6.15 -20.29 2.04
N LEU A 249 6.44 -19.07 2.49
CA LEU A 249 6.81 -17.87 1.73
C LEU A 249 5.77 -17.40 0.68
N SER A 250 4.54 -17.94 0.71
CA SER A 250 3.46 -17.48 -0.19
C SER A 250 3.18 -15.98 -0.03
N CYS A 251 3.33 -15.44 1.18
CA CYS A 251 3.17 -14.01 1.46
C CYS A 251 4.27 -13.14 0.84
N VAL A 252 5.47 -13.69 0.64
CA VAL A 252 6.61 -13.02 -0.03
C VAL A 252 6.37 -12.93 -1.52
N SER A 253 6.09 -14.09 -2.16
CA SER A 253 5.95 -14.17 -3.62
C SER A 253 4.84 -13.29 -4.19
N LEU A 254 3.82 -12.95 -3.39
CA LEU A 254 2.70 -12.11 -3.80
C LEU A 254 2.72 -10.70 -3.23
N CYS A 255 3.70 -10.33 -2.41
CA CYS A 255 3.77 -8.98 -1.83
C CYS A 255 3.97 -7.91 -2.92
N PRO A 256 2.98 -7.02 -3.18
CA PRO A 256 3.05 -6.11 -4.31
C PRO A 256 4.10 -5.01 -4.16
N SER A 257 4.53 -4.71 -2.95
CA SER A 257 5.54 -3.70 -2.66
C SER A 257 6.92 -4.28 -2.33
N GLY A 258 7.05 -5.61 -2.23
CA GLY A 258 8.29 -6.24 -1.78
C GLY A 258 8.62 -5.99 -0.30
N ALA A 259 7.64 -5.54 0.50
CA ALA A 259 7.84 -5.32 1.94
C ALA A 259 8.17 -6.62 2.69
N LEU A 260 7.58 -7.74 2.28
CA LEU A 260 7.97 -9.07 2.73
C LEU A 260 9.03 -9.62 1.78
N GLY A 261 10.09 -10.17 2.35
CA GLY A 261 11.24 -10.71 1.62
C GLY A 261 11.69 -12.05 2.18
N GLU A 262 12.51 -12.75 1.41
CA GLU A 262 13.15 -14.01 1.76
C GLU A 262 14.66 -13.87 1.76
N ASN A 263 15.35 -14.89 2.26
CA ASN A 263 16.79 -15.05 2.09
C ASN A 263 17.02 -16.26 1.17
N PRO A 264 17.78 -16.11 0.05
CA PRO A 264 18.04 -17.22 -0.86
C PRO A 264 18.86 -18.35 -0.25
N ASP A 265 19.67 -18.07 0.78
CA ASP A 265 20.60 -19.04 1.38
C ASP A 265 20.03 -19.71 2.65
N LEU A 266 19.05 -19.10 3.28
CA LEU A 266 18.46 -19.58 4.54
C LEU A 266 16.94 -19.44 4.53
N PRO A 267 16.20 -20.38 5.17
CA PRO A 267 14.75 -20.25 5.33
C PRO A 267 14.42 -19.09 6.29
N GLN A 268 14.21 -17.91 5.73
CA GLN A 268 13.89 -16.68 6.48
C GLN A 268 12.72 -15.97 5.86
N LEU A 269 11.84 -15.47 6.71
CA LEU A 269 10.86 -14.44 6.38
C LEU A 269 11.33 -13.10 6.93
N ARG A 270 11.47 -12.13 6.05
CA ARG A 270 11.92 -10.77 6.35
C ARG A 270 10.83 -9.77 6.08
N PHE A 271 10.90 -8.61 6.73
CA PHE A 271 9.92 -7.54 6.59
C PHE A 271 10.55 -6.16 6.68
N GLN A 272 10.19 -5.29 5.76
CA GLN A 272 10.52 -3.87 5.75
C GLN A 272 9.23 -3.05 5.99
N GLU A 273 9.09 -2.46 7.17
CA GLU A 273 7.86 -1.80 7.59
C GLU A 273 7.53 -0.58 6.72
N ASP A 274 8.52 0.23 6.36
CA ASP A 274 8.31 1.43 5.53
C ASP A 274 7.77 1.11 4.13
N ALA A 275 8.07 -0.04 3.57
CA ALA A 275 7.59 -0.48 2.27
C ALA A 275 6.17 -1.08 2.30
N CYS A 276 5.65 -1.41 3.48
CA CYS A 276 4.36 -2.10 3.63
C CYS A 276 3.19 -1.18 3.32
N LEU A 277 2.34 -1.57 2.36
CA LEU A 277 1.14 -0.83 1.94
C LEU A 277 -0.09 -1.11 2.80
N GLN A 278 -0.01 -2.02 3.76
CA GLN A 278 -1.14 -2.49 4.57
C GLN A 278 -2.34 -2.97 3.71
N CYS A 279 -2.05 -3.58 2.56
CA CYS A 279 -3.06 -3.99 1.58
C CYS A 279 -3.83 -5.26 1.96
N GLY A 280 -3.39 -6.01 2.97
CA GLY A 280 -4.07 -7.20 3.46
C GLY A 280 -3.76 -8.50 2.71
N LEU A 281 -3.07 -8.47 1.58
CA LEU A 281 -2.87 -9.64 0.74
C LEU A 281 -2.15 -10.79 1.44
N CYS A 282 -1.10 -10.51 2.22
CA CYS A 282 -0.32 -11.53 2.90
C CYS A 282 -1.13 -12.30 3.96
N SER A 283 -2.09 -11.66 4.62
CA SER A 283 -3.03 -12.35 5.51
C SER A 283 -4.03 -13.21 4.73
N ASN A 284 -4.57 -12.66 3.62
CA ASN A 284 -5.57 -13.35 2.80
C ASN A 284 -5.02 -14.62 2.10
N ILE A 285 -3.71 -14.67 1.85
CA ILE A 285 -3.07 -15.82 1.20
C ILE A 285 -2.44 -16.80 2.19
N CYS A 286 -2.25 -16.41 3.45
CA CYS A 286 -1.61 -17.27 4.43
C CYS A 286 -2.47 -18.51 4.75
N PRO A 287 -2.02 -19.74 4.40
CA PRO A 287 -2.80 -20.94 4.63
C PRO A 287 -2.94 -21.28 6.13
N GLU A 288 -2.08 -20.71 6.95
CA GLU A 288 -2.00 -20.95 8.38
C GLU A 288 -2.59 -19.81 9.23
N ASN A 289 -3.09 -18.73 8.58
CA ASN A 289 -3.62 -17.52 9.24
C ASN A 289 -2.63 -16.89 10.26
N ALA A 290 -1.33 -17.02 10.01
CA ALA A 290 -0.27 -16.62 10.91
C ALA A 290 0.04 -15.11 10.87
N ILE A 291 -0.67 -14.29 10.06
CA ILE A 291 -0.36 -12.88 9.85
C ILE A 291 -1.48 -12.00 10.35
N SER A 292 -1.12 -11.04 11.20
CA SER A 292 -1.97 -9.94 11.65
C SER A 292 -1.28 -8.59 11.45
N TYR A 293 -1.95 -7.49 11.78
CA TYR A 293 -1.48 -6.13 11.51
C TYR A 293 -1.59 -5.24 12.72
N GLU A 294 -0.67 -4.28 12.83
CA GLU A 294 -0.74 -3.16 13.76
C GLU A 294 -0.63 -1.85 12.99
N LYS A 295 -1.62 -0.98 13.11
CA LYS A 295 -1.62 0.32 12.43
C LYS A 295 -0.75 1.32 13.19
N ARG A 296 0.38 1.69 12.57
CA ARG A 296 1.34 2.61 13.15
C ARG A 296 2.26 3.22 12.08
N LEU A 297 2.87 4.34 12.39
CA LEU A 297 3.97 4.90 11.60
C LEU A 297 5.26 4.77 12.42
N ASN A 298 6.18 3.95 11.94
CA ASN A 298 7.47 3.73 12.56
C ASN A 298 8.51 4.65 11.92
N LEU A 299 9.00 5.64 12.67
CA LEU A 299 9.97 6.66 12.23
C LEU A 299 11.41 6.25 12.49
N SER A 300 11.68 5.11 13.14
CA SER A 300 13.02 4.61 13.38
C SER A 300 13.72 4.20 12.06
N ASN A 301 15.03 4.11 12.09
CA ASN A 301 15.80 3.66 10.93
C ASN A 301 15.55 2.17 10.63
N ALA A 302 15.24 1.37 11.66
CA ALA A 302 14.91 -0.05 11.49
C ALA A 302 13.72 -0.28 10.54
N ALA A 303 12.77 0.66 10.45
CA ALA A 303 11.67 0.56 9.50
C ALA A 303 12.10 0.57 8.02
N LEU A 304 13.30 1.10 7.72
CA LEU A 304 13.88 1.15 6.37
C LEU A 304 14.67 -0.10 6.01
N GLU A 305 14.89 -0.99 6.97
CA GLU A 305 15.70 -2.19 6.81
C GLU A 305 14.83 -3.44 6.79
N GLN A 306 15.32 -4.49 6.16
CA GLN A 306 14.70 -5.81 6.20
C GLN A 306 15.02 -6.46 7.56
N THR A 307 14.02 -6.57 8.43
CA THR A 307 14.13 -7.26 9.73
C THR A 307 13.65 -8.71 9.59
N ILE A 308 14.31 -9.64 10.31
CA ILE A 308 13.92 -11.05 10.31
C ILE A 308 12.69 -11.21 11.21
N LEU A 309 11.57 -11.69 10.64
CA LEU A 309 10.38 -12.06 11.39
C LEU A 309 10.44 -13.50 11.88
N LYS A 310 10.97 -14.41 11.05
CA LYS A 310 11.16 -15.83 11.37
C LYS A 310 12.33 -16.40 10.59
N GLU A 311 13.07 -17.28 11.25
CA GLU A 311 14.14 -18.08 10.67
C GLU A 311 14.04 -19.51 11.19
N GLU A 312 14.29 -20.49 10.32
CA GLU A 312 14.37 -21.91 10.68
C GLU A 312 15.57 -22.58 10.00
N GLU A 313 15.94 -23.74 10.53
CA GLU A 313 16.93 -24.58 9.87
C GLU A 313 16.36 -25.18 8.56
N PRO A 314 17.18 -25.26 7.50
CA PRO A 314 16.78 -25.96 6.30
C PRO A 314 16.67 -27.47 6.56
N PHE A 315 15.77 -28.13 5.84
CA PHE A 315 15.62 -29.59 5.90
C PHE A 315 16.73 -30.27 5.08
N ALA A 316 17.37 -31.32 5.65
CA ALA A 316 18.37 -32.09 4.95
C ALA A 316 17.73 -33.25 4.17
N CYS A 317 18.06 -33.40 2.89
CA CYS A 317 17.61 -34.51 2.07
C CYS A 317 18.03 -35.86 2.69
N ILE A 318 17.10 -36.80 2.84
CA ILE A 318 17.35 -38.11 3.45
C ILE A 318 18.29 -39.00 2.63
N GLU A 319 18.46 -38.73 1.33
CA GLU A 319 19.32 -39.52 0.44
C GLU A 319 20.75 -38.95 0.31
N CYS A 320 20.85 -37.65 -0.02
CA CYS A 320 22.15 -37.01 -0.31
C CYS A 320 22.64 -36.04 0.76
N GLY A 321 21.81 -35.72 1.79
CA GLY A 321 22.16 -34.76 2.82
C GLY A 321 22.13 -33.28 2.37
N SER A 322 21.84 -32.98 1.11
CA SER A 322 21.73 -31.65 0.58
C SER A 322 20.59 -30.88 1.29
N LEU A 323 20.85 -29.65 1.68
CA LEU A 323 19.85 -28.79 2.34
C LEU A 323 18.83 -28.29 1.34
N PHE A 324 17.55 -28.43 1.65
CA PHE A 324 16.44 -27.96 0.82
C PHE A 324 15.21 -27.68 1.68
N GLY A 325 14.36 -26.72 1.23
CA GLY A 325 13.09 -26.44 1.89
C GLY A 325 13.23 -26.04 3.37
N VAL A 326 12.11 -26.01 4.05
CA VAL A 326 11.96 -25.60 5.47
C VAL A 326 11.51 -26.81 6.27
N LYS A 327 12.16 -27.07 7.40
CA LYS A 327 11.89 -28.24 8.25
C LYS A 327 10.42 -28.33 8.67
N SER A 328 9.86 -27.25 9.22
CA SER A 328 8.46 -27.22 9.64
C SER A 328 7.47 -27.43 8.48
N SER A 329 7.78 -26.89 7.31
CA SER A 329 6.97 -27.09 6.09
C SER A 329 6.97 -28.56 5.64
N VAL A 330 8.15 -29.20 5.59
CA VAL A 330 8.28 -30.60 5.18
C VAL A 330 7.56 -31.51 6.17
N GLU A 331 7.77 -31.32 7.48
CA GLU A 331 7.11 -32.10 8.53
C GLU A 331 5.59 -31.95 8.46
N ARG A 332 5.07 -30.74 8.28
CA ARG A 332 3.64 -30.49 8.19
C ARG A 332 3.00 -31.06 6.93
N ILE A 333 3.71 -31.05 5.80
CA ILE A 333 3.26 -31.73 4.58
C ILE A 333 3.16 -33.23 4.81
N ILE A 334 4.13 -33.83 5.49
CA ILE A 334 4.11 -35.25 5.86
C ILE A 334 2.88 -35.53 6.71
N ASP A 335 2.64 -34.78 7.77
CA ASP A 335 1.49 -34.97 8.69
C ASP A 335 0.13 -34.82 7.98
N LYS A 336 0.03 -33.93 7.01
CA LYS A 336 -1.19 -33.73 6.22
C LYS A 336 -1.43 -34.82 5.18
N LEU A 337 -0.40 -35.37 4.57
CA LEU A 337 -0.50 -36.29 3.42
C LEU A 337 -0.31 -37.77 3.80
N ALA A 338 0.56 -38.09 4.76
CA ALA A 338 0.86 -39.47 5.14
C ALA A 338 -0.40 -40.20 5.65
N GLY A 339 -0.77 -41.27 4.97
CA GLY A 339 -1.93 -42.08 5.31
C GLY A 339 -3.31 -41.47 5.05
N LYS A 340 -3.37 -40.22 4.57
CA LYS A 340 -4.64 -39.50 4.31
C LYS A 340 -4.90 -39.31 2.82
N HIS A 341 -3.87 -39.23 2.00
CA HIS A 341 -4.00 -39.08 0.55
C HIS A 341 -3.61 -40.37 -0.17
N SER A 342 -4.38 -40.79 -1.18
CA SER A 342 -4.19 -42.07 -1.89
C SER A 342 -2.78 -42.24 -2.49
N MET A 343 -2.14 -41.16 -2.92
CA MET A 343 -0.77 -41.17 -3.45
C MET A 343 0.30 -41.39 -2.36
N PHE A 344 0.00 -41.06 -1.10
CA PHE A 344 0.91 -41.12 0.06
C PHE A 344 0.48 -42.15 1.08
N SER A 345 -0.26 -43.19 0.63
CA SER A 345 -0.69 -44.31 1.48
C SER A 345 0.45 -45.25 1.84
N ASN A 346 1.54 -45.28 1.06
CA ASN A 346 2.73 -46.10 1.29
C ASN A 346 3.86 -45.28 1.90
N SER A 347 4.69 -45.94 2.75
CA SER A 347 5.87 -45.34 3.38
C SER A 347 6.87 -44.77 2.37
N ASP A 348 7.02 -45.41 1.20
CA ASP A 348 7.97 -44.99 0.19
C ASP A 348 7.55 -43.72 -0.55
N ALA A 349 6.26 -43.52 -0.79
CA ALA A 349 5.74 -42.26 -1.33
C ALA A 349 5.94 -41.08 -0.35
N THR A 350 5.86 -41.35 0.97
CA THR A 350 6.12 -40.32 1.98
C THR A 350 7.61 -39.93 2.04
N LYS A 351 8.53 -40.85 1.76
CA LYS A 351 9.97 -40.56 1.66
C LYS A 351 10.30 -39.58 0.54
N LEU A 352 9.55 -39.58 -0.56
CA LEU A 352 9.75 -38.63 -1.67
C LEU A 352 9.57 -37.19 -1.24
N ILE A 353 8.74 -36.88 -0.21
CA ILE A 353 8.57 -35.55 0.34
C ILE A 353 9.84 -35.06 1.07
N GLN A 354 10.65 -36.00 1.59
CA GLN A 354 11.88 -35.75 2.34
C GLN A 354 13.14 -35.72 1.46
N MET A 355 12.98 -35.79 0.15
CA MET A 355 14.08 -35.77 -0.82
C MET A 355 14.15 -34.42 -1.54
N CYS A 356 15.36 -33.93 -1.83
CA CYS A 356 15.56 -32.80 -2.73
C CYS A 356 15.08 -33.16 -4.14
N ASP A 357 14.90 -32.16 -5.00
CA ASP A 357 14.32 -32.37 -6.33
C ASP A 357 15.11 -33.39 -7.18
N ASP A 358 16.45 -33.36 -7.16
CA ASP A 358 17.30 -34.29 -7.88
C ASP A 358 17.11 -35.74 -7.40
N CYS A 359 17.15 -35.94 -6.07
CA CYS A 359 16.96 -37.29 -5.51
C CYS A 359 15.53 -37.80 -5.73
N ARG A 360 14.54 -36.91 -5.67
CA ARG A 360 13.13 -37.26 -5.92
C ARG A 360 12.91 -37.70 -7.35
N ILE A 361 13.46 -36.97 -8.34
CA ILE A 361 13.39 -37.35 -9.76
C ILE A 361 14.10 -38.67 -9.98
N ASN A 362 15.31 -38.88 -9.44
CA ASN A 362 16.05 -40.12 -9.57
C ASN A 362 15.28 -41.31 -8.95
N ALA A 363 14.72 -41.15 -7.75
CA ALA A 363 13.95 -42.19 -7.09
C ALA A 363 12.69 -42.57 -7.88
N GLN A 364 11.98 -41.57 -8.45
CA GLN A 364 10.80 -41.80 -9.29
C GLN A 364 11.17 -42.44 -10.62
N TYR A 365 12.30 -42.07 -11.23
CA TYR A 365 12.74 -42.61 -12.51
C TYR A 365 13.10 -44.13 -12.41
N HIS A 366 13.69 -44.53 -11.27
CA HIS A 366 14.09 -45.92 -11.01
C HIS A 366 13.01 -46.73 -10.28
N SER A 367 11.84 -46.18 -10.04
CA SER A 367 10.71 -46.89 -9.43
C SER A 367 9.98 -47.77 -10.45
N ASP A 368 9.35 -48.87 -9.98
CA ASP A 368 8.51 -49.73 -10.81
C ASP A 368 7.29 -48.95 -11.38
N ASN A 369 6.89 -47.86 -10.76
CA ASN A 369 5.81 -46.98 -11.19
C ASN A 369 6.37 -45.66 -11.76
N ASN A 370 7.37 -45.75 -12.63
CA ASN A 370 8.04 -44.61 -13.23
C ASN A 370 7.07 -43.77 -14.08
N PRO A 371 6.76 -42.49 -13.68
CA PRO A 371 5.88 -41.64 -14.48
C PRO A 371 6.48 -41.23 -15.83
N PHE A 372 7.80 -41.41 -16.01
CA PHE A 372 8.54 -41.12 -17.24
C PHE A 372 8.76 -42.39 -18.10
N ALA A 373 8.37 -43.57 -17.62
CA ALA A 373 8.33 -44.76 -18.44
C ALA A 373 7.25 -44.53 -19.50
N GLY A 374 7.66 -44.14 -20.67
CA GLY A 374 6.77 -44.09 -21.81
C GLY A 374 6.12 -45.46 -21.94
N GLY A 375 4.78 -45.53 -21.83
CA GLY A 375 4.06 -46.75 -22.10
C GLY A 375 4.50 -47.32 -23.46
N GLU A 376 4.26 -48.63 -23.69
CA GLU A 376 4.55 -49.24 -24.97
C GLU A 376 4.10 -48.29 -26.09
N ARG A 377 5.05 -47.91 -26.96
CA ARG A 377 4.70 -47.03 -28.09
C ARG A 377 3.58 -47.70 -28.85
N PRO A 378 2.45 -47.06 -29.08
CA PRO A 378 1.37 -47.64 -29.85
C PRO A 378 1.96 -48.09 -31.16
N ARG A 379 1.72 -49.35 -31.52
CA ARG A 379 2.18 -49.96 -32.78
C ARG A 379 1.77 -49.04 -33.92
N VAL A 380 2.74 -48.62 -34.73
CA VAL A 380 2.46 -47.80 -35.92
C VAL A 380 1.54 -48.63 -36.81
N ARG A 381 0.32 -48.20 -36.99
CA ARG A 381 -0.63 -48.85 -37.90
C ARG A 381 -0.18 -48.59 -39.32
N THR A 382 0.02 -49.67 -40.04
CA THR A 382 0.32 -49.65 -41.47
C THR A 382 -0.98 -49.66 -42.27
N THR A 383 -0.90 -49.39 -43.59
CA THR A 383 -2.05 -49.47 -44.49
C THR A 383 -2.64 -50.89 -44.51
N GLU A 384 -1.80 -51.90 -44.27
CA GLU A 384 -2.24 -53.30 -44.17
C GLU A 384 -3.09 -53.59 -42.94
N ASP A 385 -2.83 -52.93 -41.80
CA ASP A 385 -3.63 -53.06 -40.59
C ASP A 385 -5.04 -52.50 -40.77
N TYR A 386 -5.24 -51.50 -41.63
CA TYR A 386 -6.55 -50.97 -41.98
C TYR A 386 -7.29 -51.81 -43.02
N LEU A 387 -6.58 -52.56 -43.88
CA LEU A 387 -7.15 -53.37 -44.92
C LEU A 387 -7.37 -54.77 -44.44
N SER A 388 -6.76 -55.26 -43.38
CA SER A 388 -6.94 -56.61 -42.85
C SER A 388 -8.34 -56.78 -42.26
N LYS A 389 -9.01 -57.88 -42.60
CA LYS A 389 -10.34 -58.23 -42.06
C LYS A 389 -10.27 -58.85 -40.65
N ARG A 390 -9.08 -58.89 -40.02
CA ARG A 390 -8.93 -59.39 -38.64
C ARG A 390 -9.51 -58.42 -37.65
N LYS A 391 -10.36 -58.89 -36.74
CA LYS A 391 -11.05 -58.11 -35.70
C LYS A 391 -10.30 -58.02 -34.36
N ASP A 392 -9.05 -58.38 -34.32
CA ASP A 392 -8.18 -58.48 -33.14
C ASP A 392 -7.29 -57.20 -33.08
N HIS A 393 -7.94 -56.07 -32.76
CA HIS A 393 -7.26 -54.78 -32.55
C HIS A 393 -7.36 -54.37 -31.11
#